data_5e59aeee219247a133625e1da8dc653e
#
_entry.id   5e59aeee219247a133625e1da8dc653e
#
_cell.length_a   1.000
_cell.length_b   1.000
_cell.length_c   1.000
_cell.angle_alpha   90.00
_cell.angle_beta   90.00
_cell.angle_gamma   90.00
#
_symmetry.space_group_name_H-M   'P 1'
#
loop_
_entity.id
_entity.type
_entity.pdbx_description
1 polymer ?
#
loop_
_entity_poly.entity_id
_entity_poly.type
_entity_poly.pdbx_seq_one_letter_code
_entity_poly.pdbx_strand_id
1 'polypeptide(L)'
;MYSTSANPTRLRTLTIVALFAAFVGLVAAGIRADQASAAKETVVLGKDANMPDPLCPGSTCQAIPSVTGIQNNLPTGAAPFRMPFDGYVTAWKIFLSKPARSEQKFFNDMFGSPPQAGISILRKKSVSGRTKYELKKASPIKGLNPYLGTAASFKLDKPMKVNKGSLVALTVPTWAPALAAGNGLSGNNTWRASRDPGTCAADDISLAKPQIKIGSLRFYSCEFAKSRLLYTVKVTNEIGPTVQYCGTRPGDGAYNYVKVQ
;
A
#
# COMPACT_ATOMS: atom_id res chain seq x y z
N MET A 1 -35.11 55.85 -53.11
CA MET A 1 -34.75 55.68 -54.54
C MET A 1 -34.41 54.21 -54.76
N TYR A 2 -35.05 53.67 -55.73
CA TYR A 2 -35.02 52.27 -56.17
C TYR A 2 -33.65 51.82 -56.66
N SER A 3 -33.25 50.56 -56.45
CA SER A 3 -32.68 49.73 -57.50
C SER A 3 -32.60 48.24 -57.01
N THR A 4 -33.40 47.51 -57.54
CA THR A 4 -33.55 46.27 -58.34
C THR A 4 -32.44 45.22 -58.19
N SER A 5 -32.88 44.11 -57.70
CA SER A 5 -32.73 42.70 -57.97
C SER A 5 -31.91 42.33 -59.24
N ALA A 6 -31.02 41.34 -59.09
CA ALA A 6 -30.77 40.32 -60.11
C ALA A 6 -30.24 39.05 -59.47
N ASN A 7 -31.05 38.01 -59.54
CA ASN A 7 -30.75 36.61 -59.26
C ASN A 7 -30.16 35.96 -60.53
N PRO A 8 -29.15 35.11 -60.46
CA PRO A 8 -29.10 33.99 -61.38
C PRO A 8 -28.95 32.64 -60.64
N THR A 9 -30.08 32.00 -60.60
CA THR A 9 -30.19 30.55 -60.50
C THR A 9 -29.65 29.87 -61.73
N ARG A 10 -29.06 28.66 -61.50
CA ARG A 10 -28.66 27.58 -62.43
C ARG A 10 -27.23 27.62 -62.87
N LEU A 11 -26.48 26.73 -62.28
CA LEU A 11 -25.54 25.74 -62.86
C LEU A 11 -24.55 25.29 -61.81
N ARG A 12 -24.85 24.24 -61.08
CA ARG A 12 -23.83 23.43 -60.32
C ARG A 12 -24.47 22.19 -59.73
N THR A 13 -25.02 21.36 -60.59
CA THR A 13 -25.51 20.04 -60.19
C THR A 13 -24.89 18.99 -61.10
N LEU A 14 -23.56 18.77 -61.00
CA LEU A 14 -22.92 17.62 -61.68
C LEU A 14 -21.48 17.33 -61.19
N THR A 15 -21.09 17.71 -59.98
CA THR A 15 -19.71 17.41 -59.51
C THR A 15 -19.65 16.82 -58.08
N ILE A 16 -20.75 16.27 -57.58
CA ILE A 16 -20.77 15.73 -56.18
C ILE A 16 -20.86 14.20 -56.14
N VAL A 17 -20.92 13.49 -57.28
CA VAL A 17 -21.07 12.01 -57.28
C VAL A 17 -19.75 11.26 -57.37
N ALA A 18 -18.62 11.92 -57.68
CA ALA A 18 -17.34 11.22 -57.86
C ALA A 18 -16.40 11.22 -56.62
N LEU A 19 -16.76 11.84 -55.50
CA LEU A 19 -15.93 11.93 -54.29
C LEU A 19 -16.37 11.04 -53.14
N PHE A 20 -17.51 10.33 -53.28
CA PHE A 20 -17.99 9.40 -52.23
C PHE A 20 -17.51 7.96 -52.39
N ALA A 21 -16.93 7.59 -53.51
CA ALA A 21 -16.44 6.20 -53.73
C ALA A 21 -15.00 5.98 -53.26
N ALA A 22 -14.23 7.03 -52.96
CA ALA A 22 -12.84 6.91 -52.50
C ALA A 22 -12.67 6.88 -50.97
N PHE A 23 -13.73 7.14 -50.19
CA PHE A 23 -13.66 7.20 -48.73
C PHE A 23 -14.12 5.91 -48.02
N VAL A 24 -14.70 4.93 -48.71
CA VAL A 24 -15.15 3.66 -48.13
C VAL A 24 -14.05 2.58 -48.15
N GLY A 25 -12.95 2.81 -48.87
CA GLY A 25 -11.87 1.85 -49.00
C GLY A 25 -10.77 1.93 -47.93
N LEU A 26 -10.79 2.94 -47.03
CA LEU A 26 -9.66 3.16 -46.06
C LEU A 26 -10.03 2.90 -44.59
N VAL A 27 -11.21 2.37 -44.29
CA VAL A 27 -11.62 2.10 -42.90
C VAL A 27 -11.45 0.62 -42.53
N ALA A 28 -10.95 -0.22 -43.43
CA ALA A 28 -10.67 -1.63 -43.15
C ALA A 28 -9.20 -1.95 -42.85
N ALA A 29 -8.32 -0.94 -42.71
CA ALA A 29 -7.04 -1.12 -42.04
C ALA A 29 -7.34 -1.14 -40.54
N GLY A 30 -7.60 -2.37 -40.04
CA GLY A 30 -7.87 -2.62 -38.63
C GLY A 30 -6.89 -1.88 -37.75
N ILE A 31 -7.40 -0.98 -36.94
CA ILE A 31 -6.74 -0.54 -35.73
C ILE A 31 -6.62 -1.81 -34.88
N ARG A 32 -5.58 -2.59 -35.09
CA ARG A 32 -5.06 -3.45 -34.04
C ARG A 32 -4.58 -2.48 -32.98
N ALA A 33 -5.46 -2.16 -32.04
CA ALA A 33 -5.01 -1.67 -30.75
C ALA A 33 -4.08 -2.76 -30.24
N ASP A 34 -2.78 -2.60 -30.44
CA ASP A 34 -1.80 -3.32 -29.66
C ASP A 34 -2.21 -3.07 -28.22
N GLN A 35 -2.81 -4.08 -27.61
CA GLN A 35 -2.95 -4.13 -26.16
C GLN A 35 -1.50 -4.18 -25.66
N ALA A 36 -0.92 -2.99 -25.46
CA ALA A 36 0.34 -2.86 -24.79
C ALA A 36 0.12 -3.55 -23.42
N SER A 37 0.57 -4.79 -23.32
CA SER A 37 0.60 -5.51 -22.05
C SER A 37 1.37 -4.63 -21.10
N ALA A 38 0.68 -4.03 -20.13
CA ALA A 38 1.32 -3.15 -19.18
C ALA A 38 2.48 -3.94 -18.56
N ALA A 39 3.68 -3.42 -18.70
CA ALA A 39 4.87 -4.10 -18.19
C ALA A 39 4.69 -4.36 -16.70
N LYS A 40 5.07 -5.57 -16.25
CA LYS A 40 5.02 -5.94 -14.84
C LYS A 40 5.88 -4.98 -14.05
N GLU A 41 5.23 -4.15 -13.24
CA GLU A 41 5.87 -3.20 -12.34
C GLU A 41 5.88 -3.76 -10.93
N THR A 42 7.04 -3.71 -10.27
CA THR A 42 7.19 -4.10 -8.86
C THR A 42 7.89 -2.98 -8.11
N VAL A 43 7.26 -2.51 -7.04
CA VAL A 43 7.76 -1.42 -6.19
C VAL A 43 7.85 -1.90 -4.75
N VAL A 44 8.82 -1.39 -4.01
CA VAL A 44 8.93 -1.57 -2.56
C VAL A 44 8.61 -0.23 -1.88
N LEU A 45 7.43 -0.15 -1.29
CA LEU A 45 6.98 1.02 -0.54
C LEU A 45 7.76 1.16 0.76
N GLY A 46 8.07 2.40 1.16
CA GLY A 46 8.83 2.70 2.37
C GLY A 46 10.31 2.33 2.30
N LYS A 47 10.82 1.95 1.11
CA LYS A 47 12.25 1.68 0.91
C LYS A 47 13.04 2.97 1.07
N ASP A 48 14.12 2.88 1.84
CA ASP A 48 15.10 3.93 2.02
C ASP A 48 16.50 3.31 1.93
N ALA A 49 17.46 4.02 1.34
CA ALA A 49 18.84 3.58 1.26
C ALA A 49 19.47 3.47 2.67
N ASN A 50 19.04 4.35 3.57
CA ASN A 50 19.52 4.43 4.95
C ASN A 50 18.37 4.18 5.92
N MET A 51 17.93 2.92 6.06
CA MET A 51 16.96 2.55 7.08
C MET A 51 17.60 2.75 8.45
N PRO A 52 17.03 3.62 9.30
CA PRO A 52 17.60 3.83 10.64
C PRO A 52 17.45 2.58 11.50
N ASP A 53 18.37 2.44 12.47
CA ASP A 53 18.32 1.37 13.45
C ASP A 53 17.13 1.55 14.40
N PRO A 54 16.51 0.44 14.86
CA PRO A 54 15.51 0.48 15.91
C PRO A 54 16.10 0.93 17.25
N LEU A 55 15.27 1.53 18.11
CA LEU A 55 15.69 2.13 19.38
C LEU A 55 16.16 1.14 20.47
N CYS A 56 15.79 -0.13 20.37
CA CYS A 56 16.11 -1.12 21.40
C CYS A 56 17.31 -2.00 21.01
N PRO A 57 18.08 -2.52 21.95
CA PRO A 57 18.06 -2.25 23.39
C PRO A 57 18.71 -0.88 23.71
N GLY A 58 18.38 -0.30 24.86
CA GLY A 58 19.00 0.94 25.30
C GLY A 58 18.18 1.70 26.35
N SER A 59 18.76 2.78 26.90
CA SER A 59 18.11 3.60 27.93
C SER A 59 16.81 4.28 27.50
N THR A 60 16.60 4.37 26.20
CA THR A 60 15.38 4.91 25.58
C THR A 60 14.70 3.86 24.70
N CYS A 61 14.76 2.58 25.07
CA CYS A 61 14.11 1.51 24.33
C CYS A 61 12.60 1.79 24.22
N GLN A 62 12.13 1.96 22.99
CA GLN A 62 10.73 2.20 22.68
C GLN A 62 10.26 1.19 21.64
N ALA A 63 9.05 0.68 21.85
CA ALA A 63 8.38 -0.17 20.91
C ALA A 63 7.07 0.51 20.43
N ILE A 64 6.61 0.10 19.26
CA ILE A 64 5.27 0.49 18.78
C ILE A 64 4.28 -0.22 19.71
N PRO A 65 3.37 0.54 20.38
CA PRO A 65 2.35 -0.06 21.23
C PRO A 65 1.20 -0.64 20.40
N SER A 66 0.16 -1.12 21.07
CA SER A 66 -1.06 -1.68 20.47
C SER A 66 -1.83 -0.65 19.61
N VAL A 67 -1.38 -0.41 18.37
CA VAL A 67 -1.96 0.55 17.41
C VAL A 67 -1.86 0.04 15.98
N THR A 68 -2.57 0.71 15.06
CA THR A 68 -2.24 0.72 13.63
C THR A 68 -1.58 2.06 13.29
N GLY A 69 -0.41 2.01 12.66
CA GLY A 69 0.40 3.19 12.32
C GLY A 69 0.45 3.46 10.82
N ILE A 70 0.23 4.71 10.43
CA ILE A 70 0.43 5.20 9.06
C ILE A 70 1.71 6.04 9.05
N GLN A 71 2.73 5.63 8.30
CA GLN A 71 3.86 6.52 8.02
C GLN A 71 3.36 7.65 7.12
N ASN A 72 3.35 8.86 7.68
CA ASN A 72 2.80 10.03 7.01
C ASN A 72 3.82 10.65 6.06
N ASN A 73 5.04 10.88 6.54
CA ASN A 73 6.15 11.41 5.76
C ASN A 73 7.44 10.65 6.01
N LEU A 74 8.31 10.66 5.01
CA LEU A 74 9.73 10.34 5.08
C LEU A 74 10.53 11.50 4.47
N PRO A 75 11.84 11.61 4.68
CA PRO A 75 12.67 12.59 3.98
C PRO A 75 12.54 12.52 2.46
N THR A 76 12.22 11.34 1.92
CA THR A 76 12.02 11.09 0.49
C THR A 76 10.65 11.53 -0.04
N GLY A 77 9.72 11.94 0.81
CA GLY A 77 8.40 12.44 0.41
C GLY A 77 7.26 12.04 1.32
N ALA A 78 6.09 12.57 1.00
CA ALA A 78 4.84 12.33 1.71
C ALA A 78 4.18 11.02 1.30
N ALA A 79 3.45 10.42 2.24
CA ALA A 79 2.67 9.19 2.06
C ALA A 79 3.46 8.04 1.38
N PRO A 80 4.64 7.66 1.92
CA PRO A 80 5.56 6.70 1.32
C PRO A 80 4.97 5.29 1.16
N PHE A 81 3.85 5.02 1.80
CA PHE A 81 3.11 3.75 1.71
C PHE A 81 1.78 3.87 0.96
N ARG A 82 1.63 4.90 0.13
CA ARG A 82 0.48 5.02 -0.78
C ARG A 82 0.69 4.12 -1.99
N MET A 83 -0.33 3.34 -2.35
CA MET A 83 -0.32 2.53 -3.56
C MET A 83 -0.18 3.41 -4.81
N PRO A 84 0.87 3.23 -5.62
CA PRO A 84 1.11 4.06 -6.80
C PRO A 84 0.20 3.67 -7.99
N PHE A 85 -0.29 2.45 -8.01
CA PHE A 85 -1.14 1.86 -9.06
C PHE A 85 -2.17 0.89 -8.44
N ASP A 86 -3.16 0.48 -9.24
CA ASP A 86 -4.01 -0.66 -8.91
C ASP A 86 -3.18 -1.94 -9.02
N GLY A 87 -3.21 -2.78 -7.98
CA GLY A 87 -2.33 -3.94 -7.97
C GLY A 87 -2.48 -4.78 -6.72
N TYR A 88 -1.38 -5.38 -6.30
CA TYR A 88 -1.37 -6.36 -5.22
C TYR A 88 -0.23 -6.11 -4.24
N VAL A 89 -0.53 -6.24 -2.97
CA VAL A 89 0.51 -6.42 -1.94
C VAL A 89 0.86 -7.90 -1.91
N THR A 90 2.14 -8.23 -2.09
CA THR A 90 2.63 -9.61 -2.19
C THR A 90 3.49 -10.05 -1.01
N ALA A 91 4.16 -9.10 -0.35
CA ALA A 91 4.99 -9.36 0.82
C ALA A 91 5.22 -8.07 1.61
N TRP A 92 5.63 -8.22 2.85
CA TRP A 92 6.12 -7.12 3.68
C TRP A 92 7.33 -7.56 4.49
N LYS A 93 8.13 -6.60 4.92
CA LYS A 93 9.33 -6.79 5.72
C LYS A 93 9.29 -5.83 6.90
N ILE A 94 9.70 -6.30 8.08
CA ILE A 94 9.79 -5.50 9.29
C ILE A 94 11.22 -5.62 9.85
N PHE A 95 11.75 -4.53 10.37
CA PHE A 95 13.09 -4.46 10.95
C PHE A 95 12.95 -4.36 12.46
N LEU A 96 13.39 -5.38 13.15
CA LEU A 96 13.17 -5.57 14.58
C LEU A 96 14.46 -5.43 15.35
N SER A 97 14.45 -4.67 16.43
CA SER A 97 15.49 -4.76 17.46
C SER A 97 15.29 -6.01 18.32
N LYS A 98 16.27 -6.25 19.18
CA LYS A 98 16.21 -7.29 20.23
C LYS A 98 16.23 -6.61 21.61
N PRO A 99 15.07 -6.22 22.16
CA PRO A 99 15.01 -5.64 23.50
C PRO A 99 15.60 -6.59 24.55
N ALA A 100 16.15 -6.04 25.61
CA ALA A 100 16.60 -6.83 26.76
C ALA A 100 15.42 -7.59 27.39
N ARG A 101 15.68 -8.65 28.15
CA ARG A 101 14.62 -9.47 28.76
C ARG A 101 13.69 -8.67 29.67
N SER A 102 14.24 -7.72 30.42
CA SER A 102 13.45 -6.80 31.25
C SER A 102 12.53 -5.89 30.44
N GLU A 103 13.04 -5.38 29.32
CA GLU A 103 12.26 -4.54 28.39
C GLU A 103 11.13 -5.35 27.72
N GLN A 104 11.44 -6.58 27.28
CA GLN A 104 10.42 -7.49 26.73
C GLN A 104 9.33 -7.80 27.76
N LYS A 105 9.72 -8.05 29.04
CA LYS A 105 8.75 -8.25 30.12
C LYS A 105 7.87 -7.02 30.30
N PHE A 106 8.47 -5.83 30.36
CA PHE A 106 7.73 -4.56 30.47
C PHE A 106 6.70 -4.41 29.33
N PHE A 107 7.12 -4.62 28.06
CA PHE A 107 6.19 -4.50 26.93
C PHE A 107 5.11 -5.57 26.94
N ASN A 108 5.42 -6.81 27.35
CA ASN A 108 4.42 -7.88 27.48
C ASN A 108 3.38 -7.55 28.53
N ASP A 109 3.80 -7.03 29.67
CA ASP A 109 2.89 -6.66 30.77
C ASP A 109 1.99 -5.46 30.38
N MET A 110 2.55 -4.48 29.63
CA MET A 110 1.84 -3.27 29.24
C MET A 110 0.89 -3.45 28.05
N PHE A 111 1.31 -4.21 27.05
CA PHE A 111 0.64 -4.24 25.73
C PHE A 111 0.16 -5.63 25.33
N GLY A 112 0.45 -6.64 26.13
CA GLY A 112 0.12 -8.04 25.83
C GLY A 112 1.25 -8.79 25.12
N SER A 113 1.19 -10.11 25.15
CA SER A 113 2.20 -11.04 24.66
C SER A 113 1.59 -12.05 23.70
N PRO A 114 2.36 -12.55 22.72
CA PRO A 114 3.70 -12.15 22.30
C PRO A 114 3.71 -10.86 21.45
N PRO A 115 4.90 -10.30 21.12
CA PRO A 115 5.00 -9.22 20.13
C PRO A 115 4.43 -9.67 18.78
N GLN A 116 3.62 -8.83 18.14
CA GLN A 116 2.86 -9.18 16.95
C GLN A 116 2.77 -8.00 15.98
N ALA A 117 2.78 -8.29 14.68
CA ALA A 117 2.46 -7.31 13.65
C ALA A 117 1.82 -7.93 12.41
N GLY A 118 1.19 -7.09 11.62
CA GLY A 118 0.69 -7.35 10.30
C GLY A 118 0.54 -6.05 9.52
N ILE A 119 0.05 -6.12 8.29
CA ILE A 119 -0.21 -4.93 7.49
C ILE A 119 -1.72 -4.79 7.22
N SER A 120 -2.16 -3.55 7.14
CA SER A 120 -3.54 -3.16 6.90
C SER A 120 -3.65 -2.27 5.67
N ILE A 121 -4.68 -2.48 4.86
CA ILE A 121 -5.01 -1.63 3.72
C ILE A 121 -6.10 -0.66 4.15
N LEU A 122 -5.78 0.61 4.13
CA LEU A 122 -6.65 1.67 4.59
C LEU A 122 -7.10 2.56 3.43
N ARG A 123 -8.35 2.98 3.48
CA ARG A 123 -8.94 3.95 2.56
C ARG A 123 -9.37 5.20 3.33
N LYS A 124 -8.87 6.36 2.90
CA LYS A 124 -9.30 7.66 3.45
C LYS A 124 -10.78 7.89 3.17
N LYS A 125 -11.50 8.34 4.18
CA LYS A 125 -12.91 8.72 4.14
C LYS A 125 -13.12 10.08 4.82
N SER A 126 -14.02 10.89 4.29
CA SER A 126 -14.53 12.06 5.00
C SER A 126 -15.84 11.67 5.66
N VAL A 127 -15.95 11.87 6.97
CA VAL A 127 -17.16 11.60 7.75
C VAL A 127 -17.44 12.82 8.58
N SER A 128 -18.57 13.50 8.31
CA SER A 128 -18.95 14.76 8.97
C SER A 128 -17.80 15.79 8.96
N GLY A 129 -17.17 16.02 7.80
CA GLY A 129 -16.07 16.96 7.62
C GLY A 129 -14.71 16.52 8.20
N ARG A 130 -14.64 15.37 8.87
CA ARG A 130 -13.42 14.87 9.52
C ARG A 130 -12.83 13.68 8.78
N THR A 131 -11.50 13.63 8.68
CA THR A 131 -10.79 12.50 8.06
C THR A 131 -10.78 11.29 8.98
N LYS A 132 -11.34 10.18 8.50
CA LYS A 132 -11.18 8.83 9.08
C LYS A 132 -10.59 7.90 8.04
N TYR A 133 -10.13 6.73 8.49
CA TYR A 133 -9.64 5.68 7.61
C TYR A 133 -10.45 4.40 7.82
N GLU A 134 -10.92 3.84 6.70
CA GLU A 134 -11.63 2.56 6.67
C GLU A 134 -10.64 1.43 6.44
N LEU A 135 -10.69 0.39 7.28
CA LEU A 135 -9.92 -0.83 7.06
C LEU A 135 -10.58 -1.69 5.97
N LYS A 136 -9.91 -1.81 4.82
CA LYS A 136 -10.43 -2.57 3.67
C LYS A 136 -9.97 -4.02 3.67
N LYS A 137 -8.70 -4.26 4.03
CA LYS A 137 -8.07 -5.59 4.06
C LYS A 137 -6.96 -5.59 5.12
N ALA A 138 -6.64 -6.78 5.62
CA ALA A 138 -5.52 -6.99 6.51
C ALA A 138 -4.80 -8.30 6.15
N SER A 139 -3.50 -8.34 6.37
CA SER A 139 -2.74 -9.58 6.32
C SER A 139 -3.00 -10.43 7.58
N PRO A 140 -2.66 -11.71 7.56
CA PRO A 140 -2.51 -12.46 8.80
C PRO A 140 -1.52 -11.76 9.76
N ILE A 141 -1.85 -11.78 11.05
CA ILE A 141 -0.94 -11.29 12.09
C ILE A 141 0.16 -12.34 12.30
N LYS A 142 1.40 -11.86 12.41
CA LYS A 142 2.60 -12.68 12.64
C LYS A 142 3.15 -12.44 14.03
N GLY A 143 3.44 -13.54 14.77
CA GLY A 143 4.22 -13.48 15.99
C GLY A 143 5.68 -13.14 15.67
N LEU A 144 6.27 -12.23 16.43
CA LEU A 144 7.60 -11.66 16.12
C LEU A 144 8.73 -12.23 16.97
N ASN A 145 8.44 -13.01 18.03
CA ASN A 145 9.46 -13.55 18.93
C ASN A 145 10.64 -14.23 18.22
N PRO A 146 10.43 -15.10 17.19
CA PRO A 146 11.54 -15.77 16.51
C PRO A 146 12.44 -14.82 15.71
N TYR A 147 11.99 -13.59 15.47
CA TYR A 147 12.64 -12.63 14.57
C TYR A 147 13.25 -11.43 15.28
N LEU A 148 13.18 -11.37 16.62
CA LEU A 148 13.76 -10.27 17.40
C LEU A 148 15.25 -10.13 17.11
N GLY A 149 15.70 -8.91 16.79
CA GLY A 149 17.08 -8.59 16.40
C GLY A 149 17.38 -8.83 14.93
N THR A 150 16.36 -9.08 14.09
CA THR A 150 16.54 -9.33 12.66
C THR A 150 15.55 -8.53 11.80
N ALA A 151 15.77 -8.58 10.49
CA ALA A 151 14.83 -8.08 9.51
C ALA A 151 14.01 -9.26 8.93
N ALA A 152 12.78 -9.40 9.39
CA ALA A 152 11.89 -10.50 8.99
C ALA A 152 11.06 -10.16 7.75
N SER A 153 10.99 -11.07 6.79
CA SER A 153 10.17 -10.93 5.57
C SER A 153 9.03 -11.95 5.57
N PHE A 154 7.82 -11.47 5.25
CA PHE A 154 6.61 -12.29 5.21
C PHE A 154 5.96 -12.18 3.83
N LYS A 155 6.06 -13.26 3.05
CA LYS A 155 5.30 -13.42 1.81
C LYS A 155 3.83 -13.67 2.15
N LEU A 156 2.92 -13.11 1.39
CA LEU A 156 1.49 -13.40 1.51
C LEU A 156 1.12 -14.59 0.62
N ASP A 157 0.55 -15.64 1.22
CA ASP A 157 0.07 -16.81 0.48
C ASP A 157 -1.02 -16.42 -0.52
N LYS A 158 -1.86 -15.46 -0.12
CA LYS A 158 -2.87 -14.82 -0.98
C LYS A 158 -2.54 -13.34 -1.10
N PRO A 159 -1.98 -12.89 -2.24
CA PRO A 159 -1.73 -11.48 -2.50
C PRO A 159 -3.00 -10.64 -2.33
N MET A 160 -2.89 -9.50 -1.66
CA MET A 160 -4.03 -8.62 -1.41
C MET A 160 -4.19 -7.64 -2.57
N LYS A 161 -5.27 -7.76 -3.34
CA LYS A 161 -5.64 -6.76 -4.36
C LYS A 161 -5.94 -5.43 -3.70
N VAL A 162 -5.33 -4.34 -4.16
CA VAL A 162 -5.38 -3.00 -3.56
C VAL A 162 -5.48 -1.95 -4.66
N ASN A 163 -6.35 -0.97 -4.47
CA ASN A 163 -6.54 0.10 -5.45
C ASN A 163 -5.50 1.20 -5.26
N LYS A 164 -5.13 1.87 -6.34
CA LYS A 164 -4.31 3.10 -6.36
C LYS A 164 -4.82 4.10 -5.31
N GLY A 165 -3.88 4.75 -4.63
CA GLY A 165 -4.18 5.76 -3.61
C GLY A 165 -4.53 5.21 -2.23
N SER A 166 -4.79 3.90 -2.06
CA SER A 166 -4.92 3.27 -0.75
C SER A 166 -3.61 3.37 0.04
N LEU A 167 -3.70 3.39 1.36
CA LEU A 167 -2.52 3.40 2.24
C LEU A 167 -2.28 2.00 2.79
N VAL A 168 -1.01 1.60 2.85
CA VAL A 168 -0.59 0.39 3.57
C VAL A 168 -0.03 0.81 4.92
N ALA A 169 -0.64 0.35 6.00
CA ALA A 169 -0.31 0.68 7.38
C ALA A 169 0.27 -0.54 8.11
N LEU A 170 1.09 -0.30 9.13
CA LEU A 170 1.57 -1.34 10.03
C LEU A 170 0.57 -1.49 11.18
N THR A 171 0.04 -2.69 11.39
CA THR A 171 -0.86 -3.01 12.51
C THR A 171 -0.11 -3.84 13.53
N VAL A 172 -0.10 -3.35 14.76
CA VAL A 172 0.55 -3.96 15.92
C VAL A 172 -0.51 -4.26 16.98
N PRO A 173 -1.00 -5.51 17.10
CA PRO A 173 -2.04 -5.86 18.07
C PRO A 173 -1.57 -5.79 19.52
N THR A 174 -0.31 -6.10 19.78
CA THR A 174 0.34 -6.04 21.10
C THR A 174 1.44 -4.98 21.07
N TRP A 175 2.67 -5.38 20.83
CA TRP A 175 3.80 -4.47 20.64
C TRP A 175 4.77 -4.97 19.58
N ALA A 176 5.60 -4.07 19.04
CA ALA A 176 6.64 -4.41 18.08
C ALA A 176 7.86 -3.48 18.25
N PRO A 177 9.08 -4.01 18.42
CA PRO A 177 10.29 -3.20 18.56
C PRO A 177 10.83 -2.79 17.17
N ALA A 178 9.98 -2.15 16.39
CA ALA A 178 10.23 -1.75 15.00
C ALA A 178 10.07 -0.22 14.83
N LEU A 179 10.60 0.53 15.79
CA LEU A 179 10.52 1.98 15.86
C LEU A 179 11.91 2.59 15.90
N ALA A 180 12.16 3.58 15.05
CA ALA A 180 13.25 4.52 15.20
C ALA A 180 12.69 5.88 15.60
N ALA A 181 13.31 6.57 16.55
CA ALA A 181 12.92 7.91 16.97
C ALA A 181 14.13 8.67 17.54
N GLY A 182 14.00 9.98 17.66
CA GLY A 182 14.98 10.83 18.31
C GLY A 182 15.64 11.87 17.42
N ASN A 183 16.65 12.54 17.98
CA ASN A 183 17.26 13.70 17.34
C ASN A 183 18.11 13.39 16.12
N GLY A 184 18.50 12.12 15.89
CA GLY A 184 19.15 11.68 14.66
C GLY A 184 18.24 11.60 13.45
N LEU A 185 16.91 11.67 13.63
CA LEU A 185 15.95 11.65 12.54
C LEU A 185 15.51 13.05 12.13
N SER A 186 15.39 13.28 10.84
CA SER A 186 14.78 14.50 10.29
C SER A 186 13.35 14.66 10.82
N GLY A 187 12.93 15.91 11.08
CA GLY A 187 11.54 16.26 11.42
C GLY A 187 10.50 15.76 10.39
N ASN A 188 10.94 15.51 9.16
CA ASN A 188 10.09 14.95 8.11
C ASN A 188 9.79 13.45 8.30
N ASN A 189 10.41 12.76 9.27
CA ASN A 189 9.96 11.43 9.66
C ASN A 189 8.77 11.56 10.60
N THR A 190 7.56 11.39 10.06
CA THR A 190 6.33 11.47 10.86
C THR A 190 5.42 10.29 10.58
N TRP A 191 4.77 9.78 11.62
CA TRP A 191 3.75 8.76 11.50
C TRP A 191 2.54 9.09 12.39
N ARG A 192 1.40 8.48 12.08
CA ARG A 192 0.15 8.67 12.82
C ARG A 192 -0.39 7.37 13.36
N ALA A 193 -0.79 7.38 14.62
CA ALA A 193 -1.43 6.24 15.28
C ALA A 193 -2.96 6.27 15.15
N SER A 194 -3.57 5.09 15.16
CA SER A 194 -5.02 4.87 15.16
C SER A 194 -5.66 5.25 16.51
N ARG A 195 -5.53 6.54 16.88
CA ARG A 195 -6.07 7.12 18.11
C ARG A 195 -7.05 8.24 17.80
N ASP A 196 -8.03 8.41 18.67
CA ASP A 196 -9.03 9.45 18.55
C ASP A 196 -8.44 10.84 18.90
N PRO A 197 -9.03 11.94 18.41
CA PRO A 197 -8.62 13.29 18.80
C PRO A 197 -8.71 13.50 20.31
N GLY A 198 -7.71 14.19 20.86
CA GLY A 198 -7.64 14.46 22.29
C GLY A 198 -7.11 13.31 23.14
N THR A 199 -6.72 12.16 22.52
CA THR A 199 -6.21 10.99 23.25
C THR A 199 -4.72 10.74 22.99
N CYS A 200 -3.96 11.77 22.61
CA CYS A 200 -2.57 11.62 22.18
C CYS A 200 -1.56 11.71 23.33
N ALA A 201 -1.97 12.03 24.54
CA ALA A 201 -1.08 12.03 25.70
C ALA A 201 -0.48 10.63 25.91
N ALA A 202 0.82 10.59 26.24
CA ALA A 202 1.57 9.33 26.31
C ALA A 202 1.06 8.38 27.39
N ASP A 203 0.44 8.93 28.43
CA ASP A 203 0.11 8.21 29.67
C ASP A 203 -1.14 7.34 29.55
N ASP A 204 -1.95 7.53 28.51
CA ASP A 204 -3.18 6.75 28.32
C ASP A 204 -3.02 5.70 27.22
N ILE A 205 -2.27 4.67 27.53
CA ILE A 205 -2.06 3.51 26.65
C ILE A 205 -3.37 2.71 26.47
N SER A 206 -4.29 2.78 27.41
CA SER A 206 -5.59 2.09 27.33
C SER A 206 -6.44 2.55 26.15
N LEU A 207 -6.22 3.78 25.67
CA LEU A 207 -6.88 4.36 24.52
C LEU A 207 -6.21 3.97 23.17
N ALA A 208 -5.04 3.36 23.21
CA ALA A 208 -4.39 2.83 22.03
C ALA A 208 -5.09 1.55 21.58
N LYS A 209 -5.68 1.55 20.39
CA LYS A 209 -6.39 0.39 19.84
C LYS A 209 -6.00 0.17 18.40
N PRO A 210 -5.51 -1.04 18.04
CA PRO A 210 -5.24 -1.39 16.66
C PRO A 210 -6.54 -1.45 15.86
N GLN A 211 -6.48 -1.15 14.57
CA GLN A 211 -7.62 -1.28 13.67
C GLN A 211 -7.57 -2.65 12.99
N ILE A 212 -8.31 -3.63 13.56
CA ILE A 212 -8.31 -5.03 13.12
C ILE A 212 -9.62 -5.49 12.48
N LYS A 213 -10.74 -4.81 12.76
CA LYS A 213 -12.05 -5.17 12.20
C LYS A 213 -12.22 -4.57 10.80
N ILE A 214 -12.34 -5.42 9.78
CA ILE A 214 -12.63 -5.00 8.40
C ILE A 214 -13.92 -4.15 8.37
N GLY A 215 -13.89 -3.08 7.56
CA GLY A 215 -14.98 -2.11 7.46
C GLY A 215 -15.03 -1.06 8.59
N SER A 216 -14.27 -1.24 9.67
CA SER A 216 -14.22 -0.24 10.74
C SER A 216 -13.63 1.08 10.25
N LEU A 217 -14.11 2.18 10.84
CA LEU A 217 -13.62 3.54 10.62
C LEU A 217 -12.93 4.05 11.88
N ARG A 218 -11.69 4.56 11.74
CA ARG A 218 -10.93 5.15 12.85
C ARG A 218 -10.29 6.46 12.49
N PHE A 219 -10.09 7.29 13.48
CA PHE A 219 -9.20 8.44 13.43
C PHE A 219 -7.74 7.97 13.53
N TYR A 220 -6.85 8.78 12.95
CA TYR A 220 -5.40 8.70 13.09
C TYR A 220 -4.89 10.09 13.47
N SER A 221 -5.30 10.53 14.64
CA SER A 221 -5.15 11.93 15.08
C SER A 221 -3.82 12.20 15.77
N CYS A 222 -3.17 11.16 16.32
CA CYS A 222 -1.91 11.33 17.04
C CYS A 222 -0.74 11.20 16.07
N GLU A 223 -0.04 12.31 15.85
CA GLU A 223 1.15 12.37 15.00
C GLU A 223 2.41 12.43 15.85
N PHE A 224 3.40 11.63 15.45
CA PHE A 224 4.71 11.53 16.08
C PHE A 224 5.75 11.99 15.08
N ALA A 225 6.43 13.12 15.39
CA ALA A 225 7.53 13.63 14.59
C ALA A 225 8.87 13.03 15.03
N LYS A 226 9.89 13.16 14.17
CA LYS A 226 11.23 12.56 14.37
C LYS A 226 11.12 11.08 14.76
N SER A 227 10.18 10.39 14.12
CA SER A 227 9.87 8.99 14.45
C SER A 227 9.43 8.24 13.19
N ARG A 228 9.88 6.99 13.06
CA ARG A 228 9.69 6.16 11.88
C ARG A 228 9.32 4.73 12.24
N LEU A 229 8.28 4.23 11.58
CA LEU A 229 7.90 2.82 11.59
C LEU A 229 8.82 2.06 10.64
N LEU A 230 9.47 1.01 11.15
CA LEU A 230 10.52 0.30 10.42
C LEU A 230 9.97 -0.92 9.68
N TYR A 231 9.29 -0.66 8.57
CA TYR A 231 8.78 -1.72 7.68
C TYR A 231 8.84 -1.27 6.22
N THR A 232 8.72 -2.23 5.32
CA THR A 232 8.57 -2.02 3.88
C THR A 232 7.53 -2.97 3.32
N VAL A 233 6.96 -2.64 2.15
CA VAL A 233 5.91 -3.45 1.53
C VAL A 233 6.20 -3.62 0.05
N LYS A 234 6.23 -4.89 -0.42
CA LYS A 234 6.38 -5.22 -1.83
C LYS A 234 5.02 -5.24 -2.52
N VAL A 235 4.89 -4.43 -3.57
CA VAL A 235 3.66 -4.31 -4.37
C VAL A 235 3.96 -4.54 -5.84
N THR A 236 2.97 -5.06 -6.57
CA THR A 236 3.07 -5.28 -8.02
C THR A 236 1.72 -4.97 -8.68
N ASN A 237 1.74 -4.49 -9.92
CA ASN A 237 0.52 -4.28 -10.71
C ASN A 237 -0.05 -5.59 -11.27
N GLU A 238 0.76 -6.64 -11.36
CA GLU A 238 0.36 -7.92 -11.90
C GLU A 238 0.85 -9.08 -11.02
N ILE A 239 -0.01 -10.07 -10.83
CA ILE A 239 0.40 -11.36 -10.27
C ILE A 239 0.69 -12.25 -11.48
N GLY A 240 1.94 -12.71 -11.62
CA GLY A 240 2.29 -13.71 -12.64
C GLY A 240 1.40 -14.95 -12.50
N PRO A 241 1.18 -15.70 -13.57
CA PRO A 241 0.36 -16.91 -13.56
C PRO A 241 0.84 -17.83 -12.43
N THR A 242 -0.11 -18.30 -11.63
CA THR A 242 0.18 -19.34 -10.64
C THR A 242 0.46 -20.61 -11.43
N VAL A 243 1.73 -20.99 -11.51
CA VAL A 243 2.08 -22.29 -12.07
C VAL A 243 1.67 -23.33 -11.03
N GLN A 244 0.52 -23.95 -11.24
CA GLN A 244 0.16 -25.15 -10.51
C GLN A 244 0.93 -26.32 -11.14
N TYR A 245 1.90 -26.84 -10.38
CA TYR A 245 2.52 -28.11 -10.75
C TYR A 245 1.54 -29.23 -10.44
N CYS A 246 0.85 -29.71 -11.45
CA CYS A 246 0.20 -31.02 -11.36
C CYS A 246 1.28 -32.08 -11.58
N GLY A 247 2.04 -32.39 -10.52
CA GLY A 247 3.07 -33.43 -10.57
C GLY A 247 2.44 -34.79 -10.43
N THR A 248 2.59 -35.64 -11.42
CA THR A 248 2.64 -37.07 -11.23
C THR A 248 3.98 -37.43 -10.57
N ARG A 249 3.95 -38.44 -9.72
CA ARG A 249 5.03 -38.90 -8.79
C ARG A 249 6.47 -38.77 -9.35
N PRO A 250 7.47 -38.57 -8.47
CA PRO A 250 8.87 -38.59 -8.89
C PRO A 250 9.20 -39.96 -9.57
N GLY A 251 9.52 -39.91 -10.87
CA GLY A 251 9.87 -41.10 -11.67
C GLY A 251 9.41 -41.01 -13.11
N ASP A 252 8.35 -40.30 -13.42
CA ASP A 252 7.85 -40.24 -14.81
C ASP A 252 8.29 -38.91 -15.44
N GLY A 253 9.28 -38.96 -16.28
CA GLY A 253 10.00 -37.83 -16.89
C GLY A 253 9.20 -36.94 -17.87
N ALA A 254 7.92 -36.64 -17.59
CA ALA A 254 7.12 -35.70 -18.38
C ALA A 254 6.43 -34.69 -17.46
N TYR A 255 6.92 -33.46 -17.47
CA TYR A 255 6.25 -32.32 -16.81
C TYR A 255 5.25 -31.69 -17.79
N ASN A 256 3.96 -31.88 -17.56
CA ASN A 256 2.92 -31.14 -18.26
C ASN A 256 2.62 -29.84 -17.55
N TYR A 257 2.91 -28.71 -18.17
CA TYR A 257 2.55 -27.38 -17.68
C TYR A 257 1.11 -27.07 -18.10
N VAL A 258 0.20 -26.91 -17.14
CA VAL A 258 -1.12 -26.36 -17.41
C VAL A 258 -1.12 -24.89 -16.97
N LYS A 259 -1.24 -24.01 -17.96
CA LYS A 259 -1.45 -22.57 -17.73
C LYS A 259 -2.92 -22.39 -17.35
N VAL A 260 -3.22 -22.11 -16.10
CA VAL A 260 -4.56 -21.68 -15.66
C VAL A 260 -4.65 -20.18 -15.83
N GLN A 261 -5.62 -19.74 -16.64
CA GLN A 261 -5.93 -18.32 -16.89
C GLN A 261 -6.53 -17.63 -15.69
#